data_42fad0b1caac7d24472562705d0fd593
#
_entry.id   42fad0b1caac7d24472562705d0fd593
#
_cell.length_a   1.000
_cell.length_b   1.000
_cell.length_c   1.000
_cell.angle_alpha   90.00
_cell.angle_beta   90.00
_cell.angle_gamma   90.00
#
_symmetry.space_group_name_H-M   'P 1'
#
loop_
_entity.id
_entity.type
_entity.pdbx_description
1 polymer ?
#
loop_
_entity_poly.entity_id
_entity_poly.type
_entity_poly.pdbx_seq_one_letter_code
_entity_poly.pdbx_strand_id
1 'polypeptide(L)'
;MRALKSFFAWLGRFLEKARIIMLNLGTAFILIFFAFMLVGALTSVPEVKDPSGRVLLIDPEGFVVDQAVFDTDFLSQIGTDPSTDQIQTRDLIRLIRAAAEDEDIPAVLVDFSSTGFAGPTTAINIAKELRMLRDSGKRVIAFTDRLSTTSYLMASQASEIWLHPVG
;
A
#
# COMPACT_ATOMS: atom_id res chain seq x y z
N MET A 1 41.65 60.81 -6.71
CA MET A 1 40.45 60.42 -5.98
C MET A 1 39.19 60.13 -6.83
N ARG A 2 38.99 60.76 -8.00
CA ARG A 2 37.81 60.51 -8.88
C ARG A 2 37.82 59.11 -9.54
N ALA A 3 38.99 58.58 -9.97
CA ALA A 3 39.12 57.26 -10.58
C ALA A 3 38.75 56.11 -9.60
N LEU A 4 39.08 56.28 -8.33
CA LEU A 4 38.75 55.26 -7.30
C LEU A 4 37.26 55.16 -7.07
N LYS A 5 36.56 56.29 -7.02
CA LYS A 5 35.10 56.34 -6.86
C LYS A 5 34.36 55.73 -8.07
N SER A 6 34.84 55.94 -9.28
CA SER A 6 34.22 55.36 -10.48
C SER A 6 34.44 53.85 -10.55
N PHE A 7 35.59 53.37 -10.09
CA PHE A 7 35.85 51.91 -9.99
C PHE A 7 34.90 51.24 -9.00
N PHE A 8 34.76 51.76 -7.81
CA PHE A 8 33.84 51.19 -6.82
C PHE A 8 32.36 51.27 -7.26
N ALA A 9 31.95 52.33 -7.94
CA ALA A 9 30.60 52.42 -8.49
C ALA A 9 30.36 51.42 -9.65
N TRP A 10 31.39 51.14 -10.48
CA TRP A 10 31.33 50.13 -11.52
C TRP A 10 31.29 48.71 -10.90
N LEU A 11 32.11 48.45 -9.88
CA LEU A 11 32.15 47.15 -9.19
C LEU A 11 30.83 46.90 -8.45
N GLY A 12 30.24 47.90 -7.83
CA GLY A 12 28.93 47.78 -7.17
C GLY A 12 27.83 47.35 -8.17
N ARG A 13 27.77 48.04 -9.34
CA ARG A 13 26.80 47.68 -10.39
C ARG A 13 27.04 46.29 -10.99
N PHE A 14 28.30 45.90 -11.09
CA PHE A 14 28.65 44.53 -11.57
C PHE A 14 28.20 43.47 -10.57
N LEU A 15 28.47 43.67 -9.27
CA LEU A 15 28.06 42.75 -8.20
C LEU A 15 26.53 42.64 -8.09
N GLU A 16 25.84 43.76 -8.25
CA GLU A 16 24.37 43.80 -8.21
C GLU A 16 23.76 43.02 -9.37
N LYS A 17 24.28 43.19 -10.60
CA LYS A 17 23.86 42.40 -11.76
C LYS A 17 24.20 40.92 -11.60
N ALA A 18 25.37 40.59 -11.12
CA ALA A 18 25.80 39.21 -10.86
C ALA A 18 24.88 38.54 -9.83
N ARG A 19 24.53 39.25 -8.76
CA ARG A 19 23.58 38.73 -7.73
C ARG A 19 22.19 38.46 -8.33
N ILE A 20 21.66 39.37 -9.16
CA ILE A 20 20.33 39.19 -9.76
C ILE A 20 20.36 38.00 -10.74
N ILE A 21 21.39 37.87 -11.54
CA ILE A 21 21.54 36.73 -12.47
C ILE A 21 21.64 35.41 -11.68
N MET A 22 22.42 35.36 -10.62
CA MET A 22 22.61 34.17 -9.80
C MET A 22 21.35 33.75 -9.08
N LEU A 23 20.56 34.75 -8.54
CA LEU A 23 19.27 34.48 -7.92
C LEU A 23 18.26 33.95 -8.94
N ASN A 24 18.16 34.58 -10.12
CA ASN A 24 17.23 34.13 -11.16
C ASN A 24 17.59 32.75 -11.70
N LEU A 25 18.88 32.47 -11.89
CA LEU A 25 19.36 31.15 -12.33
C LEU A 25 19.07 30.08 -11.25
N GLY A 26 19.32 30.39 -9.98
CA GLY A 26 19.00 29.53 -8.87
C GLY A 26 17.49 29.22 -8.77
N THR A 27 16.66 30.24 -8.91
CA THR A 27 15.19 30.09 -8.92
C THR A 27 14.73 29.23 -10.11
N ALA A 28 15.28 29.49 -11.32
CA ALA A 28 14.96 28.70 -12.49
C ALA A 28 15.36 27.22 -12.31
N PHE A 29 16.54 26.97 -11.74
CA PHE A 29 16.99 25.62 -11.44
C PHE A 29 16.05 24.89 -10.47
N ILE A 30 15.64 25.56 -9.39
CA ILE A 30 14.71 25.02 -8.41
C ILE A 30 13.36 24.69 -9.08
N LEU A 31 12.83 25.58 -9.90
CA LEU A 31 11.56 25.36 -10.61
C LEU A 31 11.66 24.17 -11.59
N ILE A 32 12.74 24.08 -12.33
CA ILE A 32 12.98 22.94 -13.24
C ILE A 32 13.10 21.63 -12.45
N PHE A 33 13.82 21.64 -11.33
CA PHE A 33 13.96 20.47 -10.46
C PHE A 33 12.62 20.01 -9.91
N PHE A 34 11.79 20.94 -9.41
CA PHE A 34 10.44 20.61 -8.95
C PHE A 34 9.52 20.13 -10.07
N ALA A 35 9.61 20.74 -11.25
CA ALA A 35 8.86 20.28 -12.42
C ALA A 35 9.26 18.83 -12.79
N PHE A 36 10.55 18.51 -12.79
CA PHE A 36 11.05 17.17 -13.05
C PHE A 36 10.59 16.16 -11.99
N MET A 37 10.64 16.56 -10.72
CA MET A 37 10.15 15.73 -9.60
C MET A 37 8.64 15.48 -9.73
N LEU A 38 7.87 16.51 -10.09
CA LEU A 38 6.43 16.39 -10.28
C LEU A 38 6.08 15.46 -11.46
N VAL A 39 6.76 15.62 -12.59
CA VAL A 39 6.59 14.74 -13.75
C VAL A 39 6.98 13.30 -13.38
N GLY A 40 8.10 13.10 -12.68
CA GLY A 40 8.51 11.78 -12.20
C GLY A 40 7.46 11.14 -11.27
N ALA A 41 6.90 11.91 -10.35
CA ALA A 41 5.84 11.42 -9.45
C ALA A 41 4.54 11.07 -10.18
N LEU A 42 4.18 11.83 -11.21
CA LEU A 42 2.97 11.58 -12.02
C LEU A 42 3.16 10.43 -13.03
N THR A 43 4.38 10.18 -13.48
CA THR A 43 4.69 9.10 -14.44
C THR A 43 5.10 7.79 -13.79
N SER A 44 5.41 7.78 -12.49
CA SER A 44 5.65 6.57 -11.71
C SER A 44 4.35 5.85 -11.35
N VAL A 45 3.50 5.59 -12.36
CA VAL A 45 2.41 4.63 -12.21
C VAL A 45 3.07 3.26 -12.14
N PRO A 46 2.92 2.49 -11.05
CA PRO A 46 3.43 1.13 -11.03
C PRO A 46 2.80 0.38 -12.20
N GLU A 47 3.63 -0.23 -13.03
CA GLU A 47 3.18 -1.08 -14.13
C GLU A 47 2.39 -2.23 -13.51
N VAL A 48 1.07 -2.15 -13.60
CA VAL A 48 0.18 -3.24 -13.20
C VAL A 48 0.43 -4.36 -14.19
N LYS A 49 1.23 -5.35 -13.78
CA LYS A 49 1.47 -6.55 -14.59
C LYS A 49 0.12 -7.21 -14.81
N ASP A 50 -0.16 -7.57 -16.06
CA ASP A 50 -1.34 -8.32 -16.43
C ASP A 50 -1.52 -9.54 -15.49
N PRO A 51 -2.59 -9.63 -14.74
CA PRO A 51 -2.84 -10.71 -13.79
C PRO A 51 -3.30 -12.02 -14.46
N SER A 52 -3.58 -11.99 -15.77
CA SER A 52 -4.16 -13.11 -16.49
C SER A 52 -3.40 -14.42 -16.28
N GLY A 53 -4.10 -15.45 -15.86
CA GLY A 53 -3.55 -16.78 -15.63
C GLY A 53 -2.68 -16.92 -14.39
N ARG A 54 -2.62 -15.92 -13.51
CA ARG A 54 -1.87 -15.97 -12.25
C ARG A 54 -2.77 -16.35 -11.09
N VAL A 55 -2.19 -17.00 -10.10
CA VAL A 55 -2.84 -17.23 -8.81
C VAL A 55 -2.85 -15.91 -8.02
N LEU A 56 -4.03 -15.52 -7.55
CA LEU A 56 -4.14 -14.38 -6.64
C LEU A 56 -3.72 -14.82 -5.24
N LEU A 57 -2.74 -14.12 -4.66
CA LEU A 57 -2.38 -14.27 -3.25
C LEU A 57 -3.16 -13.22 -2.45
N ILE A 58 -3.92 -13.68 -1.45
CA ILE A 58 -4.55 -12.86 -0.42
C ILE A 58 -3.80 -13.15 0.88
N ASP A 59 -2.97 -12.21 1.30
CA ASP A 59 -2.15 -12.29 2.52
C ASP A 59 -2.45 -11.05 3.38
N PRO A 60 -3.50 -11.11 4.20
CA PRO A 60 -3.86 -9.99 5.07
C PRO A 60 -2.95 -9.96 6.30
N GLU A 61 -1.96 -9.07 6.29
CA GLU A 61 -1.10 -8.83 7.44
C GLU A 61 -1.79 -7.90 8.44
N GLY A 62 -1.86 -8.31 9.71
CA GLY A 62 -2.44 -7.51 10.78
C GLY A 62 -3.80 -8.00 11.28
N PHE A 63 -4.60 -7.09 11.85
CA PHE A 63 -5.89 -7.43 12.44
C PHE A 63 -7.05 -7.09 11.52
N VAL A 64 -7.88 -8.08 11.21
CA VAL A 64 -9.15 -7.88 10.50
C VAL A 64 -10.22 -7.45 11.47
N VAL A 65 -10.76 -6.25 11.26
CA VAL A 65 -11.74 -5.58 12.14
C VAL A 65 -12.96 -5.14 11.34
N ASP A 66 -14.13 -5.09 11.99
CA ASP A 66 -15.35 -4.61 11.34
C ASP A 66 -15.32 -3.10 11.12
N GLN A 67 -14.73 -2.36 12.07
CA GLN A 67 -14.51 -0.91 11.97
C GLN A 67 -13.08 -0.59 12.39
N ALA A 68 -12.37 0.12 11.55
CA ALA A 68 -11.05 0.63 11.90
C ALA A 68 -11.18 1.71 12.98
N VAL A 69 -10.42 1.57 14.05
CA VAL A 69 -10.26 2.60 15.07
C VAL A 69 -9.07 3.46 14.66
N PHE A 70 -9.35 4.70 14.30
CA PHE A 70 -8.30 5.67 14.06
C PHE A 70 -7.93 6.29 15.41
N ASP A 71 -6.74 6.00 15.91
CA ASP A 71 -6.16 6.79 16.98
C ASP A 71 -5.91 8.20 16.44
N THR A 72 -6.70 9.15 16.91
CA THR A 72 -6.62 10.58 16.52
C THR A 72 -5.44 11.29 17.21
N ASP A 73 -4.64 10.59 17.96
CA ASP A 73 -3.50 11.17 18.63
C ASP A 73 -2.35 11.38 17.62
N PHE A 74 -2.04 12.66 17.36
CA PHE A 74 -0.96 13.06 16.42
C PHE A 74 0.38 12.40 16.77
N LEU A 75 0.61 12.06 18.03
CA LEU A 75 1.83 11.40 18.49
C LEU A 75 1.86 9.91 18.12
N SER A 76 0.71 9.23 17.98
CA SER A 76 0.66 7.84 17.52
C SER A 76 0.93 7.72 16.03
N GLN A 77 0.68 8.78 15.24
CA GLN A 77 1.00 8.82 13.81
C GLN A 77 2.48 9.02 13.50
N ILE A 78 3.28 9.51 14.47
CA ILE A 78 4.73 9.70 14.30
C ILE A 78 5.51 8.48 14.78
N GLY A 79 4.94 7.70 15.69
CA GLY A 79 5.47 6.40 16.10
C GLY A 79 4.97 5.32 15.16
N THR A 80 5.83 4.83 14.28
CA THR A 80 5.56 3.61 13.52
C THR A 80 5.50 2.42 14.48
N ASP A 81 4.36 2.25 15.15
CA ASP A 81 4.06 1.00 15.82
C ASP A 81 3.34 0.09 14.81
N PRO A 82 4.00 -0.95 14.28
CA PRO A 82 3.39 -1.87 13.32
C PRO A 82 2.23 -2.69 13.92
N SER A 83 1.92 -2.51 15.21
CA SER A 83 0.81 -3.21 15.89
C SER A 83 -0.58 -2.72 15.50
N THR A 84 -0.71 -1.75 14.60
CA THR A 84 -1.99 -1.13 14.21
C THR A 84 -2.37 -1.31 12.75
N ASP A 85 -1.78 -2.23 12.02
CA ASP A 85 -2.28 -2.58 10.69
C ASP A 85 -3.65 -3.23 10.80
N GLN A 86 -4.68 -2.38 10.67
CA GLN A 86 -6.08 -2.79 10.72
C GLN A 86 -6.63 -2.90 9.31
N ILE A 87 -7.11 -4.08 8.97
CA ILE A 87 -7.78 -4.37 7.70
C ILE A 87 -9.28 -4.41 7.95
N GLN A 88 -10.04 -3.61 7.20
CA GLN A 88 -11.48 -3.65 7.35
C GLN A 88 -12.07 -4.89 6.68
N THR A 89 -12.93 -5.60 7.40
CA THR A 89 -13.65 -6.79 6.91
C THR A 89 -14.33 -6.53 5.57
N ARG A 90 -14.93 -5.37 5.38
CA ARG A 90 -15.62 -5.00 4.12
C ARG A 90 -14.67 -4.92 2.92
N ASP A 91 -13.41 -4.52 3.12
CA ASP A 91 -12.46 -4.37 2.03
C ASP A 91 -11.92 -5.74 1.62
N LEU A 92 -11.68 -6.63 2.59
CA LEU A 92 -11.35 -8.03 2.32
C LEU A 92 -12.50 -8.75 1.61
N ILE A 93 -13.76 -8.53 2.02
CA ILE A 93 -14.94 -9.07 1.35
C ILE A 93 -15.04 -8.56 -0.10
N ARG A 94 -14.80 -7.28 -0.35
CA ARG A 94 -14.78 -6.73 -1.72
C ARG A 94 -13.71 -7.40 -2.58
N LEU A 95 -12.51 -7.59 -2.03
CA LEU A 95 -11.42 -8.26 -2.73
C LEU A 95 -11.80 -9.70 -3.12
N ILE A 96 -12.37 -10.45 -2.17
CA ILE A 96 -12.80 -11.83 -2.42
C ILE A 96 -13.90 -11.91 -3.50
N ARG A 97 -14.86 -10.99 -3.46
CA ARG A 97 -15.93 -10.92 -4.47
C ARG A 97 -15.40 -10.52 -5.84
N ALA A 98 -14.52 -9.51 -5.91
CA ALA A 98 -13.87 -9.13 -7.15
C ALA A 98 -13.08 -10.31 -7.75
N ALA A 99 -12.36 -11.07 -6.92
CA ALA A 99 -11.67 -12.27 -7.35
C ALA A 99 -12.62 -13.38 -7.85
N ALA A 100 -13.85 -13.46 -7.32
CA ALA A 100 -14.84 -14.43 -7.78
C ALA A 100 -15.40 -14.09 -9.19
N GLU A 101 -15.50 -12.80 -9.50
CA GLU A 101 -16.03 -12.28 -10.76
C GLU A 101 -14.98 -12.20 -11.88
N ASP A 102 -13.70 -12.13 -11.52
CA ASP A 102 -12.60 -11.97 -12.47
C ASP A 102 -12.24 -13.31 -13.14
N GLU A 103 -12.54 -13.43 -14.43
CA GLU A 103 -12.28 -14.64 -15.21
C GLU A 103 -10.78 -14.91 -15.42
N ASP A 104 -9.94 -13.91 -15.32
CA ASP A 104 -8.48 -14.02 -15.52
C ASP A 104 -7.77 -14.65 -14.32
N ILE A 105 -8.43 -14.77 -13.17
CA ILE A 105 -7.90 -15.37 -11.95
C ILE A 105 -8.37 -16.85 -11.87
N PRO A 106 -7.50 -17.84 -12.16
CA PRO A 106 -7.88 -19.25 -12.14
C PRO A 106 -7.95 -19.85 -10.73
N ALA A 107 -7.17 -19.31 -9.80
CA ALA A 107 -7.07 -19.81 -8.43
C ALA A 107 -6.70 -18.69 -7.44
N VAL A 108 -7.07 -18.91 -6.19
CA VAL A 108 -6.78 -17.97 -5.08
C VAL A 108 -6.09 -18.75 -3.97
N LEU A 109 -4.94 -18.23 -3.53
CA LEU A 109 -4.24 -18.67 -2.33
C LEU A 109 -4.49 -17.64 -1.23
N VAL A 110 -5.03 -18.09 -0.10
CA VAL A 110 -5.26 -17.24 1.07
C VAL A 110 -4.33 -17.69 2.18
N ASP A 111 -3.45 -16.79 2.60
CA ASP A 111 -2.54 -17.02 3.72
C ASP A 111 -3.08 -16.36 4.99
N PHE A 112 -3.28 -17.17 6.03
CA PHE A 112 -3.78 -16.69 7.33
C PHE A 112 -2.69 -16.68 8.42
N SER A 113 -1.43 -16.88 8.06
CA SER A 113 -0.32 -17.04 9.02
C SER A 113 -0.10 -15.78 9.85
N SER A 114 -0.21 -14.61 9.22
CA SER A 114 0.01 -13.29 9.86
C SER A 114 -1.28 -12.53 10.17
N THR A 115 -2.43 -13.22 10.12
CA THR A 115 -3.75 -12.58 10.25
C THR A 115 -4.36 -12.82 11.63
N GLY A 116 -4.69 -11.73 12.33
CA GLY A 116 -5.55 -11.72 13.51
C GLY A 116 -7.00 -11.36 13.15
N PHE A 117 -7.97 -11.80 13.96
CA PHE A 117 -9.38 -11.49 13.74
C PHE A 117 -10.01 -10.94 15.02
N ALA A 118 -10.77 -9.86 14.89
CA ALA A 118 -11.44 -9.20 16.03
C ALA A 118 -12.48 -10.08 16.72
N GLY A 119 -12.99 -11.10 16.04
CA GLY A 119 -13.95 -12.01 16.64
C GLY A 119 -14.47 -13.08 15.68
N PRO A 120 -15.26 -14.05 16.21
CA PRO A 120 -15.81 -15.16 15.42
C PRO A 120 -16.78 -14.68 14.34
N THR A 121 -17.50 -13.58 14.56
CA THR A 121 -18.45 -13.01 13.57
C THR A 121 -17.75 -12.55 12.32
N THR A 122 -16.61 -11.85 12.47
CA THR A 122 -15.75 -11.43 11.37
C THR A 122 -15.28 -12.64 10.56
N ALA A 123 -14.78 -13.68 11.25
CA ALA A 123 -14.33 -14.91 10.60
C ALA A 123 -15.48 -15.63 9.86
N ILE A 124 -16.69 -15.68 10.41
CA ILE A 124 -17.87 -16.27 9.77
C ILE A 124 -18.24 -15.52 8.49
N ASN A 125 -18.17 -14.18 8.50
CA ASN A 125 -18.47 -13.39 7.32
C ASN A 125 -17.47 -13.66 6.20
N ILE A 126 -16.17 -13.68 6.50
CA ILE A 126 -15.12 -14.01 5.53
C ILE A 126 -15.26 -15.46 5.04
N ALA A 127 -15.56 -16.41 5.94
CA ALA A 127 -15.78 -17.80 5.59
C ALA A 127 -16.90 -17.99 4.55
N LYS A 128 -18.01 -17.24 4.68
CA LYS A 128 -19.09 -17.23 3.70
C LYS A 128 -18.64 -16.77 2.32
N GLU A 129 -17.83 -15.72 2.27
CA GLU A 129 -17.31 -15.19 1.00
C GLU A 129 -16.30 -16.16 0.35
N LEU A 130 -15.43 -16.79 1.14
CA LEU A 130 -14.52 -17.82 0.64
C LEU A 130 -15.27 -19.03 0.07
N ARG A 131 -16.38 -19.41 0.73
CA ARG A 131 -17.26 -20.46 0.20
C ARG A 131 -17.87 -20.04 -1.14
N MET A 132 -18.39 -18.81 -1.26
CA MET A 132 -18.93 -18.31 -2.52
C MET A 132 -17.86 -18.25 -3.62
N LEU A 133 -16.64 -17.84 -3.30
CA LEU A 133 -15.50 -17.87 -4.21
C LEU A 133 -15.20 -19.29 -4.71
N ARG A 134 -15.19 -20.27 -3.82
CA ARG A 134 -15.03 -21.68 -4.23
C ARG A 134 -16.20 -22.17 -5.08
N ASP A 135 -17.43 -21.84 -4.68
CA ASP A 135 -18.66 -22.28 -5.36
C ASP A 135 -18.80 -21.59 -6.74
N SER A 136 -18.10 -20.49 -7.03
CA SER A 136 -17.97 -19.89 -8.37
C SER A 136 -17.07 -20.71 -9.32
N GLY A 137 -16.51 -21.82 -8.86
CA GLY A 137 -15.67 -22.73 -9.65
C GLY A 137 -14.17 -22.44 -9.57
N LYS A 138 -13.75 -21.48 -8.77
CA LYS A 138 -12.33 -21.17 -8.59
C LYS A 138 -11.69 -22.09 -7.56
N ARG A 139 -10.44 -22.47 -7.80
CA ARG A 139 -9.66 -23.24 -6.82
C ARG A 139 -9.19 -22.30 -5.70
N VAL A 140 -9.67 -22.55 -4.48
CA VAL A 140 -9.28 -21.79 -3.29
C VAL A 140 -8.38 -22.67 -2.43
N ILE A 141 -7.18 -22.18 -2.15
CA ILE A 141 -6.19 -22.85 -1.29
C ILE A 141 -6.02 -21.97 -0.05
N ALA A 142 -6.26 -22.53 1.12
CA ALA A 142 -5.97 -21.86 2.39
C ALA A 142 -4.64 -22.36 2.94
N PHE A 143 -3.73 -21.43 3.24
CA PHE A 143 -2.47 -21.73 3.89
C PHE A 143 -2.43 -21.08 5.28
N THR A 144 -1.83 -21.76 6.23
CA THR A 144 -1.52 -21.20 7.55
C THR A 144 -0.38 -21.98 8.19
N ASP A 145 0.41 -21.30 9.02
CA ASP A 145 1.42 -21.91 9.86
C ASP A 145 0.82 -22.54 11.12
N ARG A 146 -0.30 -22.01 11.62
CA ARG A 146 -1.03 -22.48 12.81
C ARG A 146 -2.53 -22.35 12.62
N LEU A 147 -3.27 -23.39 13.04
CA LEU A 147 -4.74 -23.39 13.01
C LEU A 147 -5.31 -22.96 14.37
N SER A 148 -5.83 -21.74 14.42
CA SER A 148 -6.79 -21.33 15.46
C SER A 148 -8.20 -21.76 15.07
N THR A 149 -9.14 -21.68 16.00
CA THR A 149 -10.57 -21.95 15.71
C THR A 149 -11.11 -21.05 14.59
N THR A 150 -10.71 -19.77 14.59
CA THR A 150 -11.14 -18.79 13.56
C THR A 150 -10.50 -19.05 12.21
N SER A 151 -9.18 -19.33 12.16
CA SER A 151 -8.50 -19.64 10.91
C SER A 151 -8.97 -20.98 10.33
N TYR A 152 -9.25 -21.99 11.18
CA TYR A 152 -9.82 -23.24 10.73
C TYR A 152 -11.22 -23.07 10.13
N LEU A 153 -12.07 -22.26 10.77
CA LEU A 153 -13.41 -21.98 10.26
C LEU A 153 -13.38 -21.41 8.84
N MET A 154 -12.44 -20.52 8.56
CA MET A 154 -12.25 -19.94 7.21
C MET A 154 -11.59 -20.93 6.26
N ALA A 155 -10.50 -21.58 6.68
CA ALA A 155 -9.77 -22.54 5.87
C ALA A 155 -10.67 -23.72 5.45
N SER A 156 -11.61 -24.13 6.30
CA SER A 156 -12.56 -25.22 6.00
C SER A 156 -13.50 -24.91 4.82
N GLN A 157 -13.61 -23.66 4.39
CA GLN A 157 -14.38 -23.25 3.22
C GLN A 157 -13.58 -23.30 1.91
N ALA A 158 -12.26 -23.44 1.99
CA ALA A 158 -11.39 -23.58 0.83
C ALA A 158 -11.54 -24.96 0.15
N SER A 159 -11.02 -25.10 -1.05
CA SER A 159 -10.91 -26.37 -1.75
C SER A 159 -9.86 -27.28 -1.13
N GLU A 160 -8.77 -26.68 -0.65
CA GLU A 160 -7.63 -27.37 -0.03
C GLU A 160 -7.10 -26.55 1.15
N ILE A 161 -6.62 -27.25 2.16
CA ILE A 161 -5.96 -26.63 3.33
C ILE A 161 -4.53 -27.12 3.36
N TRP A 162 -3.61 -26.18 3.32
CA TRP A 162 -2.18 -26.43 3.44
C TRP A 162 -1.69 -25.91 4.80
N LEU A 163 -1.14 -26.81 5.57
CA LEU A 163 -0.61 -26.49 6.89
C LEU A 163 0.91 -26.67 6.89
N HIS A 164 1.60 -25.74 7.55
CA HIS A 164 3.03 -25.88 7.72
C HIS A 164 3.37 -27.14 8.52
N PRO A 165 4.39 -27.94 8.14
CA PRO A 165 4.69 -29.23 8.78
C PRO A 165 4.99 -29.16 10.29
N VAL A 166 5.32 -27.99 10.80
CA VAL A 166 5.66 -27.73 12.21
C VAL A 166 4.56 -26.92 12.92
N GLY A 167 3.45 -26.63 12.25
CA GLY A 167 2.30 -25.89 12.75
C GLY A 167 1.29 -26.75 13.52
#